data_6b0f300dcf348651178b63a75999b930
#
_entry.id   6b0f300dcf348651178b63a75999b930
#
_cell.length_a   1.000
_cell.length_b   1.000
_cell.length_c   1.000
_cell.angle_alpha   90.00
_cell.angle_beta   90.00
_cell.angle_gamma   90.00
#
_symmetry.space_group_name_H-M   'P 1'
#
loop_
_entity.id
_entity.type
_entity.pdbx_description
1 polymer ?
#
loop_
_entity_poly.entity_id
_entity_poly.type
_entity_poly.pdbx_seq_one_letter_code
_entity_poly.pdbx_strand_id
1 'polypeptide(L)'
;GFLSQIGHVKIAPQTIGEIDWEKVNSNPFFCPDERAVEKFDELIRELKKEGDSIGAKLTVIAENVPVGLGEPVFDRLDADLAHALMGINAVKGVEIGDGFAVVEQRGSEHRDEMTPDGFESNHAGGILGGISSGQPIIATIALKPTSSITIPGRSINLNGEPVEVVTKGRHD
;
A
#
# COMPACT_ATOMS: atom_id res chain seq x y z
N GLY A 1 9.29 -4.45 -2.87
CA GLY A 1 8.12 -4.03 -2.09
C GLY A 1 8.00 -4.83 -0.80
N PHE A 2 7.23 -4.32 0.14
CA PHE A 2 7.06 -4.94 1.44
C PHE A 2 5.67 -4.64 2.03
N LEU A 3 5.24 -5.50 2.96
CA LEU A 3 4.01 -5.31 3.73
C LEU A 3 4.25 -4.26 4.82
N SER A 4 3.50 -3.16 4.77
CA SER A 4 3.64 -2.04 5.70
C SER A 4 2.55 -1.98 6.78
N GLN A 5 1.43 -2.70 6.60
CA GLN A 5 0.34 -2.73 7.58
C GLN A 5 -0.58 -3.93 7.34
N ILE A 6 -1.04 -4.57 8.42
CA ILE A 6 -2.21 -5.47 8.44
C ILE A 6 -3.19 -4.94 9.49
N GLY A 7 -4.42 -4.65 9.09
CA GLY A 7 -5.44 -4.10 9.97
C GLY A 7 -4.94 -2.87 10.73
N HIS A 8 -4.95 -2.94 12.05
CA HIS A 8 -4.49 -1.86 12.93
C HIS A 8 -2.97 -1.90 13.21
N VAL A 9 -2.29 -2.99 12.89
CA VAL A 9 -0.85 -3.14 13.12
C VAL A 9 -0.08 -2.51 11.97
N LYS A 10 0.69 -1.48 12.28
CA LYS A 10 1.57 -0.77 11.33
C LYS A 10 3.02 -0.99 11.71
N ILE A 11 3.90 -1.06 10.71
CA ILE A 11 5.34 -0.98 10.94
C ILE A 11 5.77 0.46 11.22
N ALA A 12 6.94 0.63 11.83
CA ALA A 12 7.57 1.94 11.89
C ALA A 12 7.89 2.48 10.49
N PRO A 13 7.90 3.82 10.29
CA PRO A 13 8.38 4.40 9.04
C PRO A 13 9.77 3.86 8.67
N GLN A 14 9.95 3.54 7.39
CA GLN A 14 11.19 2.98 6.88
C GLN A 14 11.95 4.04 6.07
N THR A 15 13.23 4.16 6.33
CA THR A 15 14.15 4.93 5.46
C THR A 15 14.57 4.02 4.31
N ILE A 16 14.38 4.46 3.07
CA ILE A 16 14.60 3.61 1.87
C ILE A 16 15.97 2.94 1.86
N GLY A 17 17.04 3.68 2.14
CA GLY A 17 18.40 3.16 2.17
C GLY A 17 18.72 2.23 3.35
N GLU A 18 17.82 2.11 4.33
CA GLU A 18 18.00 1.29 5.53
C GLU A 18 17.14 0.02 5.54
N ILE A 19 16.32 -0.18 4.50
CA ILE A 19 15.47 -1.37 4.40
C ILE A 19 16.34 -2.62 4.20
N ASP A 20 16.25 -3.54 5.15
CA ASP A 20 16.89 -4.84 5.06
C ASP A 20 16.06 -5.79 4.19
N TRP A 21 16.39 -5.85 2.90
CA TRP A 21 15.69 -6.69 1.93
C TRP A 21 15.87 -8.19 2.17
N GLU A 22 16.93 -8.61 2.87
CA GLU A 22 17.09 -10.01 3.27
C GLU A 22 16.04 -10.38 4.32
N LYS A 23 15.80 -9.50 5.29
CA LYS A 23 14.70 -9.67 6.25
C LYS A 23 13.33 -9.71 5.59
N VAL A 24 13.07 -8.80 4.65
CA VAL A 24 11.81 -8.81 3.88
C VAL A 24 11.59 -10.16 3.23
N ASN A 25 12.61 -10.74 2.61
CA ASN A 25 12.48 -12.01 1.89
C ASN A 25 12.50 -13.26 2.79
N SER A 26 12.91 -13.12 4.06
CA SER A 26 13.10 -14.26 4.97
C SER A 26 11.87 -14.59 5.82
N ASN A 27 10.80 -13.79 5.79
CA ASN A 27 9.61 -14.03 6.58
C ASN A 27 8.33 -14.12 5.72
N PRO A 28 7.29 -14.81 6.20
CA PRO A 28 6.09 -15.09 5.41
C PRO A 28 5.24 -13.85 5.09
N PHE A 29 5.51 -12.73 5.75
CA PHE A 29 4.79 -11.47 5.54
C PHE A 29 5.52 -10.50 4.63
N PHE A 30 6.73 -10.82 4.19
CA PHE A 30 7.57 -9.89 3.41
C PHE A 30 7.68 -8.52 4.10
N CYS A 31 7.97 -8.52 5.39
CA CYS A 31 7.99 -7.33 6.23
C CYS A 31 9.40 -7.05 6.77
N PRO A 32 9.89 -5.80 6.72
CA PRO A 32 11.23 -5.45 7.23
C PRO A 32 11.29 -5.37 8.77
N ASP A 33 10.15 -5.30 9.45
CA ASP A 33 10.04 -5.14 10.91
C ASP A 33 9.64 -6.45 11.58
N GLU A 34 10.60 -7.14 12.22
CA GLU A 34 10.40 -8.41 12.90
C GLU A 34 9.35 -8.33 14.04
N ARG A 35 9.27 -7.19 14.73
CA ARG A 35 8.28 -7.00 15.81
C ARG A 35 6.85 -6.90 15.25
N ALA A 36 6.73 -6.38 14.05
CA ALA A 36 5.44 -6.34 13.35
C ALA A 36 5.06 -7.73 12.83
N VAL A 37 6.02 -8.53 12.38
CA VAL A 37 5.81 -9.91 11.91
C VAL A 37 5.12 -10.76 12.98
N GLU A 38 5.58 -10.70 14.23
CA GLU A 38 4.96 -11.44 15.35
C GLU A 38 3.49 -11.01 15.55
N LYS A 39 3.24 -9.70 15.55
CA LYS A 39 1.89 -9.14 15.71
C LYS A 39 0.97 -9.45 14.52
N PHE A 40 1.52 -9.49 13.31
CA PHE A 40 0.77 -9.90 12.11
C PHE A 40 0.34 -11.36 12.21
N ASP A 41 1.24 -12.23 12.64
CA ASP A 41 0.94 -13.66 12.82
C ASP A 41 -0.15 -13.88 13.89
N GLU A 42 -0.05 -13.19 15.02
CA GLU A 42 -1.08 -13.23 16.07
C GLU A 42 -2.44 -12.79 15.53
N LEU A 43 -2.50 -11.62 14.88
CA LEU A 43 -3.75 -11.07 14.32
C LEU A 43 -4.36 -12.01 13.27
N ILE A 44 -3.57 -12.54 12.37
CA ILE A 44 -4.06 -13.48 11.34
C ILE A 44 -4.56 -14.78 11.95
N ARG A 45 -3.90 -15.30 13.02
CA ARG A 45 -4.39 -16.50 13.74
C ARG A 45 -5.71 -16.27 14.44
N GLU A 46 -5.92 -15.09 15.03
CA GLU A 46 -7.19 -14.71 15.65
C GLU A 46 -8.31 -14.65 14.61
N LEU A 47 -8.09 -13.93 13.52
CA LEU A 47 -9.06 -13.81 12.42
C LEU A 47 -9.41 -15.16 11.78
N LYS A 48 -8.43 -16.05 11.62
CA LYS A 48 -8.67 -17.42 11.14
C LYS A 48 -9.58 -18.23 12.07
N LYS A 49 -9.46 -18.06 13.40
CA LYS A 49 -10.35 -18.72 14.37
C LYS A 49 -11.77 -18.16 14.32
N GLU A 50 -11.90 -16.86 14.06
CA GLU A 50 -13.18 -16.18 13.94
C GLU A 50 -13.86 -16.41 12.59
N GLY A 51 -13.11 -16.88 11.59
CA GLY A 51 -13.59 -17.05 10.22
C GLY A 51 -13.77 -15.73 9.49
N ASP A 52 -13.00 -14.71 9.90
CA ASP A 52 -13.03 -13.35 9.37
C ASP A 52 -11.76 -13.01 8.59
N SER A 53 -11.70 -11.81 8.02
CA SER A 53 -10.59 -11.29 7.22
C SER A 53 -10.31 -9.83 7.56
N ILE A 54 -9.14 -9.34 7.12
CA ILE A 54 -8.73 -7.95 7.33
C ILE A 54 -7.96 -7.44 6.12
N GLY A 55 -7.93 -6.11 5.96
CA GLY A 55 -7.19 -5.44 4.91
C GLY A 55 -5.71 -5.25 5.25
N ALA A 56 -4.94 -4.89 4.23
CA ALA A 56 -3.51 -4.66 4.34
C ALA A 56 -3.05 -3.47 3.51
N LYS A 57 -1.85 -2.95 3.81
CA LYS A 57 -1.11 -2.01 2.96
C LYS A 57 0.21 -2.62 2.53
N LEU A 58 0.54 -2.45 1.26
CA LEU A 58 1.86 -2.76 0.72
C LEU A 58 2.50 -1.48 0.20
N THR A 59 3.79 -1.33 0.48
CA THR A 59 4.60 -0.23 -0.06
C THR A 59 5.57 -0.80 -1.09
N VAL A 60 5.62 -0.15 -2.24
CA VAL A 60 6.51 -0.47 -3.35
C VAL A 60 7.46 0.69 -3.57
N ILE A 61 8.74 0.39 -3.74
CA ILE A 61 9.79 1.36 -4.02
C ILE A 61 10.45 0.97 -5.33
N ALA A 62 10.53 1.90 -6.26
CA ALA A 62 11.29 1.75 -7.49
C ALA A 62 12.50 2.69 -7.44
N GLU A 63 13.69 2.10 -7.41
CA GLU A 63 14.97 2.83 -7.40
C GLU A 63 15.57 2.91 -8.80
N ASN A 64 16.52 3.82 -8.99
CA ASN A 64 17.20 4.06 -10.27
C ASN A 64 16.26 4.42 -11.42
N VAL A 65 15.19 5.12 -11.10
CA VAL A 65 14.22 5.60 -12.09
C VAL A 65 14.84 6.76 -12.88
N PRO A 66 14.85 6.72 -14.22
CA PRO A 66 15.35 7.84 -15.00
C PRO A 66 14.47 9.08 -14.82
N VAL A 67 15.08 10.26 -14.88
CA VAL A 67 14.35 11.54 -14.91
C VAL A 67 13.54 11.64 -16.20
N GLY A 68 12.33 12.21 -16.14
CA GLY A 68 11.55 12.57 -17.32
C GLY A 68 10.49 11.56 -17.76
N LEU A 69 10.27 10.46 -17.01
CA LEU A 69 9.14 9.57 -17.30
C LEU A 69 7.82 10.28 -16.96
N GLY A 70 6.81 10.14 -17.84
CA GLY A 70 5.50 10.78 -17.67
C GLY A 70 5.34 12.06 -18.50
N GLU A 71 6.29 12.36 -19.38
CA GLU A 71 6.13 13.37 -20.43
C GLU A 71 5.55 12.71 -21.71
N PRO A 72 4.55 13.29 -22.37
CA PRO A 72 3.90 14.57 -22.13
C PRO A 72 2.81 14.53 -21.03
N VAL A 73 2.35 15.74 -20.66
CA VAL A 73 1.46 16.05 -19.51
C VAL A 73 0.17 15.23 -19.42
N PHE A 74 -0.32 14.65 -20.50
CA PHE A 74 -1.56 13.85 -20.50
C PHE A 74 -1.37 12.43 -19.99
N ASP A 75 -0.14 11.91 -19.97
CA ASP A 75 0.24 10.59 -19.48
C ASP A 75 1.14 10.74 -18.24
N ARG A 76 0.65 11.50 -17.26
CA ARG A 76 1.37 11.72 -16.00
C ARG A 76 1.68 10.39 -15.32
N LEU A 77 2.91 10.24 -14.88
CA LEU A 77 3.40 8.99 -14.30
C LEU A 77 2.62 8.56 -13.04
N ASP A 78 2.24 9.51 -12.19
CA ASP A 78 1.41 9.24 -11.00
C ASP A 78 0.02 8.70 -11.39
N ALA A 79 -0.58 9.23 -12.46
CA ALA A 79 -1.87 8.77 -12.97
C ALA A 79 -1.77 7.37 -13.57
N ASP A 80 -0.74 7.09 -14.37
CA ASP A 80 -0.52 5.77 -14.97
C ASP A 80 -0.22 4.71 -13.90
N LEU A 81 0.61 5.04 -12.91
CA LEU A 81 0.86 4.16 -11.76
C LEU A 81 -0.41 3.88 -10.96
N ALA A 82 -1.20 4.92 -10.67
CA ALA A 82 -2.47 4.76 -9.97
C ALA A 82 -3.45 3.88 -10.75
N HIS A 83 -3.54 4.07 -12.07
CA HIS A 83 -4.36 3.24 -12.95
C HIS A 83 -3.92 1.77 -12.92
N ALA A 84 -2.63 1.51 -13.09
CA ALA A 84 -2.08 0.16 -13.11
C ALA A 84 -2.27 -0.55 -11.74
N LEU A 85 -1.93 0.13 -10.65
CA LEU A 85 -2.04 -0.39 -9.29
C LEU A 85 -3.50 -0.60 -8.87
N MET A 86 -4.41 0.31 -9.25
CA MET A 86 -5.84 0.16 -8.97
C MET A 86 -6.46 -1.01 -9.77
N GLY A 87 -5.85 -1.42 -10.87
CA GLY A 87 -6.24 -2.58 -11.66
C GLY A 87 -5.95 -3.93 -10.98
N ILE A 88 -5.14 -3.96 -9.94
CA ILE A 88 -4.85 -5.17 -9.16
C ILE A 88 -6.08 -5.54 -8.32
N ASN A 89 -6.45 -6.82 -8.32
CA ASN A 89 -7.58 -7.32 -7.55
C ASN A 89 -7.46 -6.94 -6.07
N ALA A 90 -8.59 -6.56 -5.46
CA ALA A 90 -8.73 -6.14 -4.08
C ALA A 90 -8.10 -4.78 -3.72
N VAL A 91 -7.35 -4.12 -4.59
CA VAL A 91 -6.86 -2.76 -4.34
C VAL A 91 -8.03 -1.78 -4.30
N LYS A 92 -8.04 -0.91 -3.28
CA LYS A 92 -9.07 0.11 -3.02
C LYS A 92 -8.51 1.50 -2.78
N GLY A 93 -7.20 1.64 -2.76
CA GLY A 93 -6.51 2.91 -2.62
C GLY A 93 -5.10 2.83 -3.12
N VAL A 94 -4.62 3.93 -3.67
CA VAL A 94 -3.24 4.14 -4.10
C VAL A 94 -2.78 5.47 -3.53
N GLU A 95 -1.60 5.49 -2.96
CA GLU A 95 -0.89 6.68 -2.48
C GLU A 95 0.45 6.77 -3.19
N ILE A 96 0.87 7.97 -3.57
CA ILE A 96 2.21 8.26 -4.11
C ILE A 96 2.91 9.18 -3.11
N GLY A 97 4.15 8.85 -2.73
CA GLY A 97 4.89 9.58 -1.72
C GLY A 97 4.16 9.58 -0.37
N ASP A 98 4.00 10.75 0.25
CA ASP A 98 3.29 10.92 1.52
C ASP A 98 1.77 10.70 1.41
N GLY A 99 1.24 10.54 0.18
CA GLY A 99 -0.16 10.18 -0.04
C GLY A 99 -1.14 11.11 0.65
N PHE A 100 -2.07 10.55 1.44
CA PHE A 100 -3.08 11.35 2.14
C PHE A 100 -2.53 12.22 3.28
N ALA A 101 -1.32 11.95 3.78
CA ALA A 101 -0.70 12.76 4.83
C ALA A 101 -0.35 14.18 4.35
N VAL A 102 -0.28 14.42 3.04
CA VAL A 102 0.00 15.75 2.47
C VAL A 102 -1.01 16.83 2.91
N VAL A 103 -2.24 16.44 3.29
CA VAL A 103 -3.27 17.41 3.72
C VAL A 103 -2.95 18.10 5.05
N GLU A 104 -2.07 17.48 5.85
CA GLU A 104 -1.61 18.02 7.13
C GLU A 104 -0.34 18.87 7.00
N GLN A 105 0.32 18.83 5.84
CA GLN A 105 1.58 19.52 5.57
C GLN A 105 1.34 20.93 4.99
N ARG A 106 2.18 21.86 5.39
CA ARG A 106 2.26 23.16 4.73
C ARG A 106 3.08 23.02 3.43
N GLY A 107 2.86 23.89 2.45
CA GLY A 107 3.61 23.86 1.20
C GLY A 107 5.13 23.98 1.38
N SER A 108 5.59 24.68 2.41
CA SER A 108 7.01 24.76 2.77
C SER A 108 7.57 23.47 3.36
N GLU A 109 6.72 22.65 3.99
CA GLU A 109 7.10 21.37 4.59
C GLU A 109 7.07 20.24 3.53
N HIS A 110 6.10 20.31 2.63
CA HIS A 110 5.93 19.30 1.57
C HIS A 110 6.95 19.40 0.43
N ARG A 111 7.59 20.55 0.27
CA ARG A 111 8.52 20.80 -0.83
C ARG A 111 9.79 19.98 -0.67
N ASP A 112 10.09 19.16 -1.69
CA ASP A 112 11.34 18.43 -1.79
C ASP A 112 12.45 19.37 -2.26
N GLU A 113 13.21 19.93 -1.33
CA GLU A 113 14.29 20.86 -1.63
C GLU A 113 15.50 20.10 -2.18
N MET A 114 16.22 20.76 -3.10
CA MET A 114 17.41 20.22 -3.73
C MET A 114 18.64 21.02 -3.34
N THR A 115 19.68 20.33 -2.93
CA THR A 115 21.00 20.87 -2.65
C THR A 115 22.02 20.35 -3.67
N PRO A 116 23.27 20.82 -3.67
CA PRO A 116 24.32 20.23 -4.49
C PRO A 116 24.56 18.74 -4.23
N ASP A 117 24.19 18.23 -3.05
CA ASP A 117 24.35 16.84 -2.65
C ASP A 117 23.11 15.97 -2.98
N GLY A 118 22.05 16.56 -3.54
CA GLY A 118 20.80 15.89 -3.92
C GLY A 118 19.56 16.44 -3.22
N PHE A 119 18.48 15.67 -3.26
CA PHE A 119 17.23 16.04 -2.59
C PHE A 119 17.32 15.79 -1.09
N GLU A 120 16.75 16.68 -0.29
CA GLU A 120 16.70 16.58 1.18
C GLU A 120 15.52 15.76 1.69
N SER A 121 14.47 15.60 0.87
CA SER A 121 13.26 14.85 1.18
C SER A 121 12.69 14.21 -0.08
N ASN A 122 11.66 13.36 0.07
CA ASN A 122 10.95 12.73 -1.04
C ASN A 122 9.45 12.62 -0.73
N HIS A 123 8.84 13.71 -0.31
CA HIS A 123 7.41 13.81 0.02
C HIS A 123 6.51 13.53 -1.18
N ALA A 124 6.94 13.99 -2.36
CA ALA A 124 6.25 13.77 -3.62
C ALA A 124 6.39 12.32 -4.17
N GLY A 125 7.20 11.47 -3.52
CA GLY A 125 7.40 10.08 -3.93
C GLY A 125 8.05 9.92 -5.30
N GLY A 126 9.01 10.78 -5.64
CA GLY A 126 9.79 10.70 -6.88
C GLY A 126 9.10 11.25 -8.12
N ILE A 127 7.91 11.87 -7.97
CA ILE A 127 7.12 12.38 -9.10
C ILE A 127 6.73 13.83 -8.82
N LEU A 128 7.24 14.75 -9.62
CA LEU A 128 6.96 16.18 -9.56
C LEU A 128 6.27 16.63 -10.85
N GLY A 129 5.10 17.25 -10.73
CA GLY A 129 4.33 17.69 -11.89
C GLY A 129 3.88 16.55 -12.83
N GLY A 130 3.83 15.32 -12.33
CA GLY A 130 3.53 14.12 -13.12
C GLY A 130 4.74 13.49 -13.82
N ILE A 131 5.95 13.96 -13.53
CA ILE A 131 7.19 13.56 -14.20
C ILE A 131 8.16 13.02 -13.14
N SER A 132 8.87 11.91 -13.43
CA SER A 132 9.86 11.36 -12.53
C SER A 132 11.03 12.32 -12.31
N SER A 133 11.39 12.54 -11.05
CA SER A 133 12.46 13.45 -10.62
C SER A 133 13.85 12.81 -10.58
N GLY A 134 13.93 11.50 -10.73
CA GLY A 134 15.15 10.72 -10.50
C GLY A 134 15.28 10.20 -9.07
N GLN A 135 14.44 10.67 -8.15
CA GLN A 135 14.33 10.07 -6.82
C GLN A 135 13.61 8.71 -6.89
N PRO A 136 13.74 7.86 -5.86
CA PRO A 136 12.96 6.65 -5.77
C PRO A 136 11.45 6.95 -5.87
N ILE A 137 10.73 6.18 -6.68
CA ILE A 137 9.27 6.25 -6.70
C ILE A 137 8.73 5.42 -5.55
N ILE A 138 7.88 6.03 -4.74
CA ILE A 138 7.23 5.39 -3.60
C ILE A 138 5.74 5.33 -3.88
N ALA A 139 5.18 4.13 -3.94
CA ALA A 139 3.75 3.89 -4.07
C ALA A 139 3.27 2.97 -2.96
N THR A 140 2.13 3.29 -2.36
CA THR A 140 1.48 2.44 -1.36
C THR A 140 0.08 2.08 -1.82
N ILE A 141 -0.28 0.81 -1.71
CA ILE A 141 -1.61 0.31 -2.07
C ILE A 141 -2.34 -0.22 -0.84
N ALA A 142 -3.64 0.04 -0.79
CA ALA A 142 -4.54 -0.49 0.22
C ALA A 142 -5.37 -1.62 -0.37
N LEU A 143 -5.29 -2.79 0.25
CA LEU A 143 -6.06 -3.98 -0.10
C LEU A 143 -7.25 -4.12 0.84
N LYS A 144 -8.45 -4.29 0.28
CA LYS A 144 -9.64 -4.56 1.08
C LYS A 144 -9.58 -5.96 1.70
N PRO A 145 -10.26 -6.20 2.83
CA PRO A 145 -10.51 -7.55 3.32
C PRO A 145 -11.19 -8.41 2.26
N THR A 146 -10.93 -9.72 2.23
CA THR A 146 -11.73 -10.61 1.40
C THR A 146 -13.16 -10.67 1.93
N SER A 147 -14.15 -10.66 1.03
CA SER A 147 -15.56 -10.76 1.40
C SER A 147 -16.06 -12.22 1.47
N SER A 148 -15.24 -13.16 1.03
CA SER A 148 -15.56 -14.59 1.03
C SER A 148 -15.15 -15.22 2.35
N ILE A 149 -15.88 -14.90 3.41
CA ILE A 149 -15.66 -15.37 4.78
C ILE A 149 -16.75 -16.33 5.23
N THR A 150 -16.50 -17.06 6.31
CA THR A 150 -17.46 -18.04 6.85
C THR A 150 -18.52 -17.44 7.76
N ILE A 151 -18.36 -16.18 8.16
CA ILE A 151 -19.36 -15.44 8.92
C ILE A 151 -20.59 -15.20 8.02
N PRO A 152 -21.81 -15.58 8.45
CA PRO A 152 -23.02 -15.35 7.68
C PRO A 152 -23.25 -13.86 7.41
N GLY A 153 -23.45 -13.51 6.14
CA GLY A 153 -23.80 -12.16 5.70
C GLY A 153 -25.28 -12.04 5.34
N ARG A 154 -25.89 -10.91 5.65
CA ARG A 154 -27.26 -10.61 5.23
C ARG A 154 -27.31 -10.22 3.76
N SER A 155 -28.27 -10.77 3.02
CA SER A 155 -28.50 -10.48 1.61
C SER A 155 -30.01 -10.58 1.30
N ILE A 156 -30.37 -10.50 0.04
CA ILE A 156 -31.71 -10.74 -0.47
C ILE A 156 -31.68 -11.77 -1.61
N ASN A 157 -32.75 -12.53 -1.74
CA ASN A 157 -32.96 -13.39 -2.90
C ASN A 157 -33.51 -12.58 -4.11
N LEU A 158 -33.77 -13.27 -5.22
CA LEU A 158 -34.31 -12.63 -6.44
C LEU A 158 -35.69 -12.00 -6.28
N ASN A 159 -36.44 -12.38 -5.25
CA ASN A 159 -37.74 -11.83 -4.92
C ASN A 159 -37.67 -10.63 -3.94
N GLY A 160 -36.44 -10.25 -3.53
CA GLY A 160 -36.22 -9.17 -2.56
C GLY A 160 -36.43 -9.60 -1.10
N GLU A 161 -36.53 -10.88 -0.81
CA GLU A 161 -36.71 -11.39 0.55
C GLU A 161 -35.39 -11.55 1.27
N PRO A 162 -35.27 -11.26 2.58
CA PRO A 162 -34.07 -11.39 3.36
C PRO A 162 -33.57 -12.84 3.39
N VAL A 163 -32.27 -13.03 3.16
CA VAL A 163 -31.59 -14.34 3.26
C VAL A 163 -30.23 -14.18 3.94
N GLU A 164 -29.71 -15.26 4.51
CA GLU A 164 -28.33 -15.36 4.94
C GLU A 164 -27.48 -16.05 3.88
N VAL A 165 -26.29 -15.53 3.63
CA VAL A 165 -25.32 -16.09 2.68
C VAL A 165 -24.03 -16.40 3.42
N VAL A 166 -23.58 -17.64 3.29
CA VAL A 166 -22.27 -18.08 3.77
C VAL A 166 -21.43 -18.45 2.57
N THR A 167 -20.31 -17.78 2.40
CA THR A 167 -19.39 -18.10 1.30
C THR A 167 -18.41 -19.18 1.77
N LYS A 168 -18.47 -20.33 1.11
CA LYS A 168 -17.51 -21.40 1.29
C LYS A 168 -16.54 -21.35 0.10
N GLY A 169 -15.38 -20.80 0.29
CA GLY A 169 -14.34 -20.67 -0.74
C GLY A 169 -12.95 -20.79 -0.14
N ARG A 170 -11.97 -21.15 -0.98
CA ARG A 170 -10.56 -21.02 -0.64
C ARG A 170 -10.14 -19.60 -1.04
N HIS A 171 -10.10 -18.71 -0.07
CA HIS A 171 -9.47 -17.40 -0.19
C HIS A 171 -8.53 -17.26 0.99
N ASP A 172 -7.40 -17.92 0.87
CA ASP A 172 -6.29 -17.86 1.83
C ASP A 172 -5.43 -16.62 1.56
#